data_9da361197289edc38702cec0a51bf4ed
#
_entry.id   9da361197289edc38702cec0a51bf4ed
#
_cell.length_a   1.000
_cell.length_b   1.000
_cell.length_c   1.000
_cell.angle_alpha   90.00
_cell.angle_beta   90.00
_cell.angle_gamma   90.00
#
_symmetry.space_group_name_H-M   'P 1'
#
loop_
_entity.id
_entity.type
_entity.pdbx_description
1 polymer ?
#
loop_
_entity_poly.entity_id
_entity_poly.type
_entity_poly.pdbx_seq_one_letter_code
_entity_poly.pdbx_strand_id
1 'polypeptide(L)'
;QLPVCLKNLISVNQDIMTSGLDVKEGGIFVDQIFDFSEIEKSEETIRKTWSEFRDALAKGMFTFDEVEKAKGYTFLKVYDDLFHQHSGIDHKTIKIKDLEGLSVGRGTILGEKEIPDYERFIPKKEFIKKDNRFSPPGVEWLYLALGNESDIHECSQAECRSEEGNRFGFCHFSFNDSFLELKLVDLTIADDISYEELNSRLEEYEQEQVKKGIKAAKALGFIPRHSVNVDEFKRLFTEWGVYTHTKLLSEQIFEPLSDTDNKALMYAPFQTMAQYYISLGYSGIIYGSTVSTVGRNIVLFDKNVAYPIGTIEDYTI
;
A
#
# COMPACT_ATOMS: atom_id res chain seq x y z
N GLN A 1 -18.95 -31.71 15.07
CA GLN A 1 -18.22 -31.25 16.29
C GLN A 1 -16.84 -31.90 16.29
N LEU A 2 -15.78 -31.11 16.25
CA LEU A 2 -14.40 -31.56 16.33
C LEU A 2 -14.16 -32.26 17.68
N PRO A 3 -13.43 -33.39 17.70
CA PRO A 3 -13.07 -34.05 18.96
C PRO A 3 -12.32 -33.10 19.91
N VAL A 4 -12.53 -33.24 21.21
CA VAL A 4 -11.91 -32.39 22.25
C VAL A 4 -10.37 -32.37 22.13
N CYS A 5 -9.75 -33.45 21.69
CA CYS A 5 -8.31 -33.53 21.44
C CYS A 5 -7.84 -32.61 20.30
N LEU A 6 -8.69 -32.36 19.28
CA LEU A 6 -8.41 -31.45 18.17
C LEU A 6 -8.54 -29.98 18.60
N LYS A 7 -9.54 -29.67 19.44
CA LYS A 7 -9.68 -28.33 20.03
C LYS A 7 -8.48 -27.97 20.91
N ASN A 8 -7.97 -28.96 21.70
CA ASN A 8 -6.78 -28.77 22.52
C ASN A 8 -5.50 -28.66 21.64
N LEU A 9 -5.45 -29.34 20.48
CA LEU A 9 -4.34 -29.23 19.54
C LEU A 9 -4.29 -27.84 18.91
N ILE A 10 -5.45 -27.32 18.54
CA ILE A 10 -5.61 -25.96 17.97
C ILE A 10 -5.26 -24.93 19.05
N SER A 11 -5.76 -25.09 20.29
CA SER A 11 -5.45 -24.20 21.41
C SER A 11 -3.95 -24.21 21.78
N VAL A 12 -3.33 -25.39 21.85
CA VAL A 12 -1.88 -25.52 22.14
C VAL A 12 -1.04 -24.98 20.98
N ASN A 13 -1.48 -25.13 19.74
CA ASN A 13 -0.80 -24.53 18.59
C ASN A 13 -0.99 -23.01 18.56
N GLN A 14 -2.16 -22.49 18.93
CA GLN A 14 -2.38 -21.06 19.11
C GLN A 14 -1.46 -20.48 20.20
N ASP A 15 -1.35 -21.13 21.36
CA ASP A 15 -0.45 -20.71 22.43
C ASP A 15 1.03 -20.77 22.03
N ILE A 16 1.44 -21.73 21.19
CA ILE A 16 2.80 -21.85 20.66
C ILE A 16 3.03 -20.81 19.56
N MET A 17 2.05 -20.55 18.71
CA MET A 17 2.11 -19.54 17.66
C MET A 17 2.19 -18.13 18.26
N THR A 18 1.40 -17.84 19.30
CA THR A 18 1.42 -16.55 19.99
C THR A 18 2.64 -16.37 20.89
N SER A 19 3.14 -17.42 21.55
CA SER A 19 4.35 -17.36 22.38
C SER A 19 5.66 -17.26 21.59
N GLY A 20 5.61 -17.58 20.32
CA GLY A 20 6.76 -17.44 19.40
C GLY A 20 6.87 -16.07 18.71
N LEU A 21 5.81 -15.27 18.77
CA LEU A 21 5.85 -13.83 18.48
C LEU A 21 6.35 -13.18 19.75
N ASP A 22 7.60 -12.71 19.78
CA ASP A 22 8.27 -12.23 20.99
C ASP A 22 7.49 -11.08 21.62
N VAL A 23 6.68 -11.42 22.67
CA VAL A 23 5.70 -10.56 23.34
C VAL A 23 6.39 -9.64 24.37
N LYS A 24 7.66 -9.34 24.24
CA LYS A 24 8.35 -8.38 25.07
C LYS A 24 8.16 -6.96 24.52
N GLU A 25 7.25 -6.23 25.15
CA GLU A 25 6.97 -4.80 24.96
C GLU A 25 6.18 -4.42 23.69
N GLY A 26 4.97 -4.93 23.52
CA GLY A 26 4.00 -4.50 22.49
C GLY A 26 3.06 -5.57 21.94
N GLY A 27 3.27 -6.83 22.29
CA GLY A 27 2.60 -7.99 21.70
C GLY A 27 1.12 -8.20 22.03
N ILE A 28 0.50 -7.31 22.78
CA ILE A 28 -0.94 -7.40 23.12
C ILE A 28 -1.84 -7.17 21.90
N PHE A 29 -1.32 -6.60 20.82
CA PHE A 29 -2.15 -6.11 19.71
C PHE A 29 -2.37 -7.12 18.58
N VAL A 30 -1.43 -8.02 18.31
CA VAL A 30 -1.60 -9.05 17.29
C VAL A 30 -2.75 -9.97 17.65
N ASP A 31 -2.81 -10.44 18.91
CA ASP A 31 -3.87 -11.31 19.42
C ASP A 31 -5.25 -10.64 19.50
N GLN A 32 -5.32 -9.30 19.52
CA GLN A 32 -6.59 -8.55 19.54
C GLN A 32 -7.13 -8.26 18.15
N ILE A 33 -6.28 -8.25 17.13
CA ILE A 33 -6.66 -7.91 15.74
C ILE A 33 -6.85 -9.17 14.92
N PHE A 34 -6.08 -10.23 15.21
CA PHE A 34 -6.08 -11.44 14.43
C PHE A 34 -6.75 -12.58 15.18
N ASP A 35 -7.92 -12.96 14.70
CA ASP A 35 -8.60 -14.18 15.12
C ASP A 35 -8.19 -15.31 14.16
N PHE A 36 -7.22 -16.12 14.57
CA PHE A 36 -6.76 -17.27 13.80
C PHE A 36 -7.82 -18.35 13.62
N SER A 37 -8.89 -18.33 14.40
CA SER A 37 -10.01 -19.26 14.24
C SER A 37 -11.04 -18.78 13.20
N GLU A 38 -11.02 -17.49 12.86
CA GLU A 38 -11.92 -16.86 11.90
C GLU A 38 -11.19 -15.71 11.19
N ILE A 39 -10.37 -16.05 10.19
CA ILE A 39 -9.51 -15.10 9.44
C ILE A 39 -10.34 -13.98 8.81
N GLU A 40 -11.56 -14.26 8.35
CA GLU A 40 -12.47 -13.24 7.80
C GLU A 40 -12.78 -12.12 8.81
N LYS A 41 -12.88 -12.45 10.10
CA LYS A 41 -13.08 -11.44 11.14
C LYS A 41 -11.84 -10.54 11.33
N SER A 42 -10.67 -11.04 11.02
CA SER A 42 -9.45 -10.26 11.06
C SER A 42 -9.46 -9.16 9.98
N GLU A 43 -9.98 -9.46 8.79
CA GLU A 43 -10.16 -8.45 7.73
C GLU A 43 -11.13 -7.34 8.17
N GLU A 44 -12.30 -7.71 8.71
CA GLU A 44 -13.27 -6.74 9.24
C GLU A 44 -12.65 -5.87 10.34
N THR A 45 -11.84 -6.46 11.21
CA THR A 45 -11.13 -5.74 12.28
C THR A 45 -10.12 -4.76 11.72
N ILE A 46 -9.34 -5.15 10.70
CA ILE A 46 -8.41 -4.25 10.01
C ILE A 46 -9.16 -3.07 9.39
N ARG A 47 -10.28 -3.31 8.68
CA ARG A 47 -11.12 -2.24 8.11
C ARG A 47 -11.66 -1.29 9.17
N LYS A 48 -12.06 -1.81 10.33
CA LYS A 48 -12.49 -1.00 11.47
C LYS A 48 -11.36 -0.12 12.00
N THR A 49 -10.15 -0.67 12.17
CA THR A 49 -8.99 0.13 12.63
C THR A 49 -8.63 1.25 11.66
N TRP A 50 -8.78 1.02 10.34
CA TRP A 50 -8.63 2.07 9.33
C TRP A 50 -9.68 3.18 9.49
N SER A 51 -10.95 2.82 9.69
CA SER A 51 -12.01 3.80 9.94
C SER A 51 -11.76 4.63 11.18
N GLU A 52 -11.32 4.00 12.28
CA GLU A 52 -10.95 4.68 13.53
C GLU A 52 -9.77 5.64 13.33
N PHE A 53 -8.79 5.26 12.52
CA PHE A 53 -7.65 6.10 12.15
C PHE A 53 -8.07 7.34 11.38
N ARG A 54 -8.94 7.18 10.36
CA ARG A 54 -9.55 8.29 9.61
C ARG A 54 -10.34 9.23 10.51
N ASP A 55 -11.15 8.68 11.40
CA ASP A 55 -11.95 9.43 12.35
C ASP A 55 -11.12 10.27 13.32
N ALA A 56 -10.00 9.72 13.77
CA ALA A 56 -9.07 10.43 14.65
C ALA A 56 -8.46 11.65 13.95
N LEU A 57 -8.02 11.48 12.69
CA LEU A 57 -7.56 12.59 11.85
C LEU A 57 -8.65 13.64 11.63
N ALA A 58 -9.87 13.22 11.29
CA ALA A 58 -11.00 14.12 11.07
C ALA A 58 -11.38 14.92 12.33
N LYS A 59 -11.18 14.35 13.53
CA LYS A 59 -11.39 14.99 14.82
C LYS A 59 -10.19 15.84 15.28
N GLY A 60 -9.13 15.93 14.49
CA GLY A 60 -7.93 16.70 14.80
C GLY A 60 -7.12 16.16 15.98
N MET A 61 -7.20 14.86 16.25
CA MET A 61 -6.43 14.22 17.32
C MET A 61 -4.92 14.26 17.02
N PHE A 62 -4.56 14.27 15.74
CA PHE A 62 -3.22 14.51 15.21
C PHE A 62 -3.34 15.05 13.77
N THR A 63 -2.26 15.63 13.26
CA THR A 63 -2.17 16.11 11.88
C THR A 63 -1.44 15.08 11.01
N PHE A 64 -1.56 15.19 9.68
CA PHE A 64 -0.99 14.23 8.75
C PHE A 64 0.55 14.09 8.86
N ASP A 65 1.24 15.10 9.36
CA ASP A 65 2.70 15.14 9.53
C ASP A 65 3.17 14.69 10.94
N GLU A 66 2.26 14.44 11.87
CA GLU A 66 2.59 13.95 13.21
C GLU A 66 2.66 12.41 13.24
N VAL A 67 3.60 11.83 12.46
CA VAL A 67 3.75 10.38 12.25
C VAL A 67 3.88 9.61 13.56
N GLU A 68 4.64 10.10 14.54
CA GLU A 68 4.82 9.41 15.83
C GLU A 68 3.52 9.36 16.65
N LYS A 69 2.65 10.38 16.55
CA LYS A 69 1.32 10.30 17.14
C LYS A 69 0.42 9.33 16.37
N ALA A 70 0.51 9.35 15.04
CA ALA A 70 -0.24 8.46 14.16
C ALA A 70 0.08 6.98 14.44
N LYS A 71 1.35 6.63 14.72
CA LYS A 71 1.77 5.29 15.15
C LYS A 71 1.16 4.84 16.48
N GLY A 72 0.63 5.74 17.27
CA GLY A 72 -0.14 5.41 18.49
C GLY A 72 -1.53 4.82 18.20
N TYR A 73 -2.02 4.91 16.98
CA TYR A 73 -3.31 4.35 16.55
C TYR A 73 -3.15 2.96 15.99
N THR A 74 -4.10 2.09 16.31
CA THR A 74 -4.01 0.64 16.07
C THR A 74 -3.68 0.30 14.62
N PHE A 75 -4.33 0.98 13.64
CA PHE A 75 -4.07 0.71 12.23
C PHE A 75 -2.59 0.89 11.86
N LEU A 76 -2.04 2.09 12.10
CA LEU A 76 -0.67 2.37 11.70
C LEU A 76 0.35 1.64 12.57
N LYS A 77 0.05 1.40 13.85
CA LYS A 77 0.90 0.60 14.74
C LYS A 77 1.07 -0.82 14.22
N VAL A 78 -0.03 -1.50 13.91
CA VAL A 78 0.03 -2.88 13.38
C VAL A 78 0.69 -2.93 12.03
N TYR A 79 0.39 -1.96 11.17
CA TYR A 79 1.04 -1.83 9.88
C TYR A 79 2.56 -1.64 10.02
N ASP A 80 3.01 -0.79 10.94
CA ASP A 80 4.42 -0.55 11.24
C ASP A 80 5.11 -1.83 11.77
N ASP A 81 4.48 -2.53 12.70
CA ASP A 81 4.98 -3.79 13.25
C ASP A 81 5.13 -4.85 12.15
N LEU A 82 4.12 -5.04 11.28
CA LEU A 82 4.18 -5.97 10.14
C LEU A 82 5.23 -5.55 9.12
N PHE A 83 5.38 -4.25 8.89
CA PHE A 83 6.33 -3.70 7.92
C PHE A 83 7.77 -3.92 8.35
N HIS A 84 8.06 -3.95 9.66
CA HIS A 84 9.39 -4.17 10.23
C HIS A 84 9.69 -5.64 10.56
N GLN A 85 8.68 -6.54 10.55
CA GLN A 85 8.89 -7.94 10.82
C GLN A 85 9.41 -8.69 9.58
N HIS A 86 10.54 -9.38 9.75
CA HIS A 86 11.16 -10.25 8.74
C HIS A 86 11.18 -9.65 7.32
N SER A 87 10.73 -10.40 6.33
CA SER A 87 10.68 -10.00 4.92
C SER A 87 9.46 -9.15 4.53
N GLY A 88 8.65 -8.68 5.48
CA GLY A 88 7.45 -7.88 5.18
C GLY A 88 7.74 -6.62 4.37
N ILE A 89 8.90 -6.00 4.60
CA ILE A 89 9.38 -4.84 3.84
C ILE A 89 9.68 -5.22 2.39
N ASP A 90 10.29 -6.38 2.16
CA ASP A 90 10.77 -6.78 0.83
C ASP A 90 9.62 -6.99 -0.15
N HIS A 91 8.44 -7.41 0.33
CA HIS A 91 7.27 -7.66 -0.52
C HIS A 91 6.68 -6.38 -1.15
N LYS A 92 6.89 -5.20 -0.57
CA LYS A 92 6.34 -3.92 -1.03
C LYS A 92 7.36 -2.97 -1.60
N THR A 93 8.63 -3.28 -1.42
CA THR A 93 9.72 -2.40 -1.82
C THR A 93 10.16 -2.76 -3.22
N ILE A 94 10.12 -1.78 -4.09
CA ILE A 94 10.72 -1.84 -5.42
C ILE A 94 11.73 -0.70 -5.53
N LYS A 95 12.82 -0.89 -6.25
CA LYS A 95 13.76 0.18 -6.55
C LYS A 95 13.43 0.81 -7.89
N ILE A 96 13.81 2.06 -8.07
CA ILE A 96 13.58 2.75 -9.35
C ILE A 96 14.17 1.96 -10.53
N LYS A 97 15.35 1.37 -10.38
CA LYS A 97 15.96 0.51 -11.43
C LYS A 97 15.11 -0.71 -11.83
N ASP A 98 14.29 -1.21 -10.90
CA ASP A 98 13.43 -2.37 -11.14
C ASP A 98 12.21 -2.01 -12.03
N LEU A 99 12.01 -0.71 -12.31
CA LEU A 99 11.02 -0.19 -13.27
C LEU A 99 11.57 -0.16 -14.71
N GLU A 100 12.75 -0.70 -14.95
CA GLU A 100 13.33 -0.80 -16.29
C GLU A 100 12.35 -1.50 -17.24
N GLY A 101 12.14 -0.92 -18.42
CA GLY A 101 11.18 -1.41 -19.41
C GLY A 101 9.77 -0.83 -19.28
N LEU A 102 9.48 -0.06 -18.23
CA LEU A 102 8.25 0.71 -18.12
C LEU A 102 8.51 2.18 -18.51
N SER A 103 7.50 2.78 -19.13
CA SER A 103 7.48 4.21 -19.46
C SER A 103 6.88 5.01 -18.31
N VAL A 104 7.33 6.25 -18.14
CA VAL A 104 6.75 7.23 -17.22
C VAL A 104 6.48 8.54 -17.97
N GLY A 105 5.34 9.15 -17.70
CA GLY A 105 4.94 10.37 -18.36
C GLY A 105 3.94 11.19 -17.56
N ARG A 106 3.75 12.42 -18.00
CA ARG A 106 2.82 13.36 -17.38
C ARG A 106 2.05 14.14 -18.41
N GLY A 107 0.75 14.18 -18.25
CA GLY A 107 -0.16 14.98 -19.06
C GLY A 107 -0.59 16.28 -18.36
N THR A 108 -1.08 17.22 -19.16
CA THR A 108 -1.72 18.46 -18.68
C THR A 108 -2.67 19.00 -19.74
N ILE A 109 -3.76 19.64 -19.32
CA ILE A 109 -4.62 20.41 -20.24
C ILE A 109 -3.91 21.73 -20.54
N LEU A 110 -3.79 22.06 -21.81
CA LEU A 110 -3.14 23.27 -22.30
C LEU A 110 -4.19 24.35 -22.61
N GLY A 111 -3.82 25.60 -22.39
CA GLY A 111 -4.62 26.74 -22.87
C GLY A 111 -4.54 26.86 -24.41
N GLU A 112 -5.54 27.51 -25.04
CA GLU A 112 -5.63 27.63 -26.51
C GLU A 112 -4.36 28.16 -27.18
N LYS A 113 -3.67 29.12 -26.56
CA LYS A 113 -2.47 29.79 -27.08
C LYS A 113 -1.21 29.46 -26.27
N GLU A 114 -1.31 28.51 -25.36
CA GLU A 114 -0.18 28.10 -24.53
C GLU A 114 0.85 27.38 -25.40
N ILE A 115 2.12 27.78 -25.31
CA ILE A 115 3.24 27.03 -25.91
C ILE A 115 3.87 26.26 -24.76
N PRO A 116 3.68 24.93 -24.70
CA PRO A 116 4.19 24.15 -23.59
C PRO A 116 5.71 24.03 -23.68
N ASP A 117 6.35 24.14 -22.54
CA ASP A 117 7.75 23.81 -22.31
C ASP A 117 7.88 22.76 -21.20
N TYR A 118 9.05 22.25 -20.94
CA TYR A 118 9.27 21.24 -19.89
C TYR A 118 8.88 21.74 -18.50
N GLU A 119 9.00 23.04 -18.22
CA GLU A 119 8.65 23.65 -16.95
C GLU A 119 7.15 23.54 -16.64
N ARG A 120 6.32 23.38 -17.68
CA ARG A 120 4.87 23.17 -17.54
C ARG A 120 4.54 21.84 -16.87
N PHE A 121 5.41 20.85 -17.00
CA PHE A 121 5.23 19.50 -16.47
C PHE A 121 5.93 19.28 -15.12
N ILE A 122 6.77 20.23 -14.68
CA ILE A 122 7.41 20.17 -13.37
C ILE A 122 6.52 20.85 -12.32
N PRO A 123 6.24 20.19 -11.17
CA PRO A 123 5.42 20.80 -10.13
C PRO A 123 6.09 22.05 -9.55
N LYS A 124 5.31 23.14 -9.42
CA LYS A 124 5.74 24.40 -8.80
C LYS A 124 4.76 24.79 -7.71
N LYS A 125 5.29 25.12 -6.54
CA LYS A 125 4.54 25.43 -5.31
C LYS A 125 3.42 26.45 -5.53
N GLU A 126 3.68 27.47 -6.33
CA GLU A 126 2.71 28.53 -6.62
C GLU A 126 1.46 28.05 -7.38
N PHE A 127 1.54 26.90 -8.08
CA PHE A 127 0.41 26.31 -8.83
C PHE A 127 -0.30 25.19 -8.08
N ILE A 128 0.30 24.64 -7.01
CA ILE A 128 -0.28 23.57 -6.21
C ILE A 128 -1.19 24.17 -5.12
N LYS A 129 -2.44 24.49 -5.47
CA LYS A 129 -3.41 25.17 -4.60
C LYS A 129 -4.39 24.21 -3.89
N LYS A 130 -4.46 22.96 -4.33
CA LYS A 130 -5.40 21.96 -3.82
C LYS A 130 -4.67 20.77 -3.25
N ASP A 131 -5.33 20.06 -2.35
CA ASP A 131 -4.86 18.78 -1.88
C ASP A 131 -4.78 17.77 -3.03
N ASN A 132 -3.67 17.07 -3.09
CA ASN A 132 -3.53 15.83 -3.82
C ASN A 132 -3.65 14.67 -2.82
N ARG A 133 -3.89 13.46 -3.33
CA ARG A 133 -4.13 12.29 -2.49
C ARG A 133 -3.06 12.08 -1.43
N PHE A 134 -1.78 12.19 -1.82
CA PHE A 134 -0.65 11.96 -0.91
C PHE A 134 0.03 13.24 -0.42
N SER A 135 -0.29 14.41 -0.97
CA SER A 135 0.37 15.66 -0.61
C SER A 135 -0.60 16.82 -0.42
N PRO A 136 -0.42 17.65 0.63
CA PRO A 136 -1.19 18.87 0.82
C PRO A 136 -0.78 19.95 -0.20
N PRO A 137 -1.51 21.08 -0.26
CA PRO A 137 -1.16 22.22 -1.11
C PRO A 137 0.28 22.70 -0.89
N GLY A 138 0.95 23.09 -1.98
CA GLY A 138 2.29 23.67 -1.93
C GLY A 138 3.43 22.68 -1.81
N VAL A 139 3.17 21.37 -1.78
CA VAL A 139 4.19 20.33 -1.78
C VAL A 139 4.51 19.90 -3.21
N GLU A 140 5.76 20.07 -3.62
CA GLU A 140 6.23 19.87 -5.00
C GLU A 140 6.63 18.41 -5.30
N TRP A 141 5.74 17.47 -4.99
CA TRP A 141 5.97 16.07 -5.37
C TRP A 141 5.59 15.84 -6.83
N LEU A 142 6.37 14.99 -7.50
CA LEU A 142 6.16 14.70 -8.91
C LEU A 142 5.25 13.49 -9.07
N TYR A 143 4.09 13.71 -9.67
CA TYR A 143 3.11 12.67 -10.02
C TYR A 143 3.24 12.34 -11.49
N LEU A 144 3.47 11.06 -11.80
CA LEU A 144 3.62 10.54 -13.16
C LEU A 144 2.72 9.32 -13.36
N ALA A 145 2.22 9.13 -14.57
CA ALA A 145 1.71 7.84 -15.00
C ALA A 145 2.87 6.87 -15.22
N LEU A 146 2.66 5.59 -14.92
CA LEU A 146 3.62 4.49 -15.00
C LEU A 146 2.98 3.29 -15.70
N GLY A 147 3.59 2.76 -16.73
CA GLY A 147 3.09 1.59 -17.45
C GLY A 147 3.73 1.40 -18.82
N ASN A 148 3.01 0.71 -19.72
CA ASN A 148 3.39 0.66 -21.12
C ASN A 148 3.12 2.01 -21.79
N GLU A 149 3.65 2.23 -22.97
CA GLU A 149 3.54 3.49 -23.68
C GLU A 149 2.08 3.95 -23.89
N SER A 150 1.20 3.06 -24.33
CA SER A 150 -0.23 3.37 -24.48
C SER A 150 -0.92 3.69 -23.16
N ASP A 151 -0.55 2.96 -22.11
CA ASP A 151 -1.21 3.03 -20.82
C ASP A 151 -0.92 4.35 -20.10
N ILE A 152 0.31 4.88 -20.22
CA ILE A 152 0.69 6.16 -19.60
C ILE A 152 -0.05 7.35 -20.22
N HIS A 153 -0.34 7.30 -21.51
CA HIS A 153 -1.14 8.32 -22.18
C HIS A 153 -2.59 8.31 -21.68
N GLU A 154 -3.24 7.14 -21.73
CA GLU A 154 -4.62 6.98 -21.28
C GLU A 154 -4.77 7.33 -19.79
N CYS A 155 -3.87 6.83 -18.96
CA CYS A 155 -3.85 7.14 -17.53
C CYS A 155 -3.68 8.65 -17.30
N SER A 156 -2.75 9.31 -18.00
CA SER A 156 -2.52 10.76 -17.86
C SER A 156 -3.72 11.59 -18.30
N GLN A 157 -4.40 11.21 -19.38
CA GLN A 157 -5.61 11.89 -19.85
C GLN A 157 -6.74 11.77 -18.81
N ALA A 158 -6.95 10.56 -18.28
CA ALA A 158 -7.95 10.30 -17.26
C ALA A 158 -7.67 11.09 -15.96
N GLU A 159 -6.42 11.12 -15.50
CA GLU A 159 -6.02 11.87 -14.30
C GLU A 159 -6.19 13.38 -14.47
N CYS A 160 -5.99 13.90 -15.69
CA CYS A 160 -6.28 15.31 -16.02
C CYS A 160 -7.78 15.59 -16.17
N ARG A 161 -8.64 14.55 -16.16
CA ARG A 161 -10.09 14.68 -16.48
C ARG A 161 -10.29 15.42 -17.79
N SER A 162 -9.51 15.03 -18.79
CA SER A 162 -9.56 15.64 -20.11
C SER A 162 -10.84 15.21 -20.83
N GLU A 163 -11.45 16.15 -21.55
CA GLU A 163 -12.69 15.96 -22.30
C GLU A 163 -12.42 16.14 -23.80
N GLU A 164 -13.32 15.63 -24.65
CA GLU A 164 -13.28 15.83 -26.08
C GLU A 164 -13.22 17.34 -26.40
N GLY A 165 -12.29 17.72 -27.27
CA GLY A 165 -12.02 19.12 -27.62
C GLY A 165 -11.00 19.81 -26.71
N ASN A 166 -10.55 19.19 -25.61
CA ASN A 166 -9.45 19.76 -24.85
C ASN A 166 -8.13 19.63 -25.62
N ARG A 167 -7.33 20.68 -25.57
CA ARG A 167 -5.95 20.64 -26.03
C ARG A 167 -5.10 20.04 -24.92
N PHE A 168 -4.42 18.93 -25.20
CA PHE A 168 -3.68 18.15 -24.24
C PHE A 168 -2.20 18.13 -24.56
N GLY A 169 -1.38 18.40 -23.55
CA GLY A 169 0.06 18.25 -23.61
C GLY A 169 0.51 17.02 -22.86
N PHE A 170 1.42 16.25 -23.45
CA PHE A 170 2.03 15.10 -22.80
C PHE A 170 3.55 15.16 -22.90
N CYS A 171 4.23 14.78 -21.83
CA CYS A 171 5.68 14.76 -21.78
C CYS A 171 6.16 13.47 -21.11
N HIS A 172 7.11 12.81 -21.77
CA HIS A 172 7.83 11.67 -21.22
C HIS A 172 8.84 12.12 -20.17
N PHE A 173 9.12 11.23 -19.22
CA PHE A 173 10.13 11.42 -18.20
C PHE A 173 11.13 10.28 -18.21
N SER A 174 12.33 10.55 -17.71
CA SER A 174 13.34 9.54 -17.42
C SER A 174 13.78 9.70 -15.96
N PHE A 175 14.06 8.58 -15.31
CA PHE A 175 14.66 8.62 -13.99
C PHE A 175 16.13 9.04 -14.10
N ASN A 176 16.58 9.83 -13.14
CA ASN A 176 17.96 10.23 -13.05
C ASN A 176 18.81 9.07 -12.52
N ASP A 177 19.90 8.73 -13.20
CA ASP A 177 20.79 7.61 -12.87
C ASP A 177 21.31 7.64 -11.42
N SER A 178 21.46 8.84 -10.86
CA SER A 178 21.89 9.01 -9.47
C SER A 178 20.88 8.49 -8.43
N PHE A 179 19.64 8.23 -8.83
CA PHE A 179 18.54 7.86 -7.95
C PHE A 179 18.00 6.43 -8.20
N LEU A 180 18.63 5.63 -9.06
CA LEU A 180 18.15 4.30 -9.42
C LEU A 180 18.06 3.31 -8.24
N GLU A 181 18.84 3.50 -7.20
CA GLU A 181 18.81 2.68 -5.98
C GLU A 181 17.78 3.15 -4.93
N LEU A 182 17.08 4.26 -5.17
CA LEU A 182 16.04 4.73 -4.28
C LEU A 182 14.88 3.74 -4.23
N LYS A 183 14.34 3.60 -3.02
CA LYS A 183 13.25 2.66 -2.72
C LYS A 183 11.89 3.33 -2.86
N LEU A 184 10.98 2.61 -3.46
CA LEU A 184 9.57 2.97 -3.60
C LEU A 184 8.71 1.92 -2.88
N VAL A 185 7.57 2.36 -2.36
CA VAL A 185 6.53 1.44 -1.87
C VAL A 185 5.56 1.16 -3.00
N ASP A 186 5.31 -0.11 -3.30
CA ASP A 186 4.30 -0.51 -4.27
C ASP A 186 3.01 -0.93 -3.54
N LEU A 187 1.96 -0.14 -3.66
CA LEU A 187 0.65 -0.43 -3.09
C LEU A 187 -0.23 -1.30 -4.00
N THR A 188 0.24 -1.61 -5.22
CA THR A 188 -0.53 -2.42 -6.19
C THR A 188 -0.23 -3.92 -6.10
N ILE A 189 0.68 -4.34 -5.23
CA ILE A 189 1.14 -5.74 -5.14
C ILE A 189 0.05 -6.76 -4.82
N ALA A 190 -1.06 -6.32 -4.26
CA ALA A 190 -2.18 -7.18 -3.87
C ALA A 190 -3.46 -6.92 -4.68
N ASP A 191 -3.41 -6.08 -5.71
CA ASP A 191 -4.62 -5.70 -6.46
C ASP A 191 -5.25 -6.90 -7.19
N ASP A 192 -4.42 -7.78 -7.75
CA ASP A 192 -4.85 -8.98 -8.47
C ASP A 192 -5.16 -10.19 -7.56
N ILE A 193 -5.01 -10.06 -6.24
CA ILE A 193 -5.22 -11.13 -5.29
C ILE A 193 -6.49 -10.87 -4.49
N SER A 194 -7.43 -11.81 -4.47
CA SER A 194 -8.64 -11.67 -3.64
C SER A 194 -8.35 -11.90 -2.15
N TYR A 195 -9.19 -11.34 -1.27
CA TYR A 195 -9.10 -11.64 0.17
C TYR A 195 -9.30 -13.13 0.45
N GLU A 196 -10.22 -13.79 -0.29
CA GLU A 196 -10.43 -15.22 -0.19
C GLU A 196 -9.17 -16.02 -0.51
N GLU A 197 -8.42 -15.63 -1.55
CA GLU A 197 -7.16 -16.28 -1.89
C GLU A 197 -6.10 -16.05 -0.81
N LEU A 198 -5.98 -14.82 -0.28
CA LEU A 198 -5.07 -14.52 0.82
C LEU A 198 -5.37 -15.35 2.05
N ASN A 199 -6.65 -15.47 2.41
CA ASN A 199 -7.11 -16.25 3.56
C ASN A 199 -6.86 -17.75 3.36
N SER A 200 -7.19 -18.28 2.16
CA SER A 200 -7.01 -19.69 1.83
C SER A 200 -5.57 -20.17 2.00
N ARG A 201 -4.58 -19.34 1.67
CA ARG A 201 -3.16 -19.70 1.84
C ARG A 201 -2.80 -19.96 3.32
N LEU A 202 -3.36 -19.17 4.23
CA LEU A 202 -3.14 -19.35 5.67
C LEU A 202 -3.88 -20.57 6.21
N GLU A 203 -5.12 -20.77 5.79
CA GLU A 203 -5.95 -21.91 6.17
C GLU A 203 -5.37 -23.24 5.69
N GLU A 204 -4.87 -23.29 4.45
CA GLU A 204 -4.22 -24.50 3.92
C GLU A 204 -2.98 -24.87 4.73
N TYR A 205 -2.17 -23.88 5.11
CA TYR A 205 -1.02 -24.12 5.97
C TYR A 205 -1.44 -24.69 7.33
N GLU A 206 -2.45 -24.09 7.98
CA GLU A 206 -2.99 -24.56 9.26
C GLU A 206 -3.48 -26.01 9.15
N GLN A 207 -4.28 -26.31 8.14
CA GLN A 207 -4.80 -27.67 7.90
C GLN A 207 -3.67 -28.69 7.67
N GLU A 208 -2.62 -28.29 6.98
CA GLU A 208 -1.44 -29.16 6.76
C GLU A 208 -0.70 -29.44 8.07
N GLN A 209 -0.50 -28.39 8.92
CA GLN A 209 0.12 -28.57 10.23
C GLN A 209 -0.72 -29.48 11.15
N VAL A 210 -2.04 -29.32 11.16
CA VAL A 210 -2.94 -30.21 11.88
C VAL A 210 -2.81 -31.65 11.42
N LYS A 211 -2.80 -31.90 10.11
CA LYS A 211 -2.59 -33.25 9.51
C LYS A 211 -1.23 -33.84 9.93
N LYS A 212 -0.15 -33.06 9.89
CA LYS A 212 1.20 -33.46 10.33
C LYS A 212 1.19 -33.82 11.82
N GLY A 213 0.56 -32.99 12.67
CA GLY A 213 0.42 -33.23 14.10
C GLY A 213 -0.34 -34.50 14.46
N ILE A 214 -1.46 -34.75 13.77
CA ILE A 214 -2.25 -36.00 13.94
C ILE A 214 -1.42 -37.23 13.55
N LYS A 215 -0.68 -37.16 12.44
CA LYS A 215 0.17 -38.27 11.97
C LYS A 215 1.28 -38.55 12.97
N ALA A 216 1.93 -37.50 13.50
CA ALA A 216 2.98 -37.64 14.50
C ALA A 216 2.45 -38.19 15.82
N ALA A 217 1.28 -37.72 16.28
CA ALA A 217 0.63 -38.22 17.50
C ALA A 217 0.28 -39.70 17.40
N LYS A 218 -0.22 -40.17 16.24
CA LYS A 218 -0.52 -41.59 15.97
C LYS A 218 0.76 -42.46 15.97
N ALA A 219 1.87 -41.93 15.47
CA ALA A 219 3.12 -42.66 15.38
C ALA A 219 3.87 -42.75 16.73
N LEU A 220 3.80 -41.68 17.55
CA LEU A 220 4.58 -41.52 18.75
C LEU A 220 3.78 -41.77 20.04
N GLY A 221 2.45 -41.87 19.95
CA GLY A 221 1.56 -41.97 21.13
C GLY A 221 1.44 -40.69 21.96
N PHE A 222 2.04 -39.60 21.52
CA PHE A 222 1.93 -38.26 22.11
C PHE A 222 2.08 -37.19 21.03
N ILE A 223 1.61 -35.97 21.32
CA ILE A 223 1.73 -34.83 20.42
C ILE A 223 3.09 -34.16 20.67
N PRO A 224 4.00 -34.12 19.70
CA PRO A 224 5.28 -33.44 19.86
C PRO A 224 5.05 -31.92 20.00
N ARG A 225 5.69 -31.31 21.00
CA ARG A 225 5.60 -29.86 21.22
C ARG A 225 6.13 -28.99 20.08
N HIS A 226 6.89 -29.54 19.13
CA HIS A 226 7.52 -28.84 18.01
C HIS A 226 7.05 -29.37 16.66
N SER A 227 5.76 -29.68 16.54
CA SER A 227 5.21 -30.17 15.25
C SER A 227 4.95 -29.06 14.23
N VAL A 228 5.01 -27.79 14.62
CA VAL A 228 4.77 -26.62 13.78
C VAL A 228 6.07 -25.90 13.48
N ASN A 229 6.30 -25.58 12.20
CA ASN A 229 7.38 -24.70 11.81
C ASN A 229 6.98 -23.25 12.09
N VAL A 230 7.39 -22.75 13.26
CA VAL A 230 7.03 -21.40 13.74
C VAL A 230 7.56 -20.31 12.79
N ASP A 231 8.75 -20.49 12.23
CA ASP A 231 9.34 -19.48 11.35
C ASP A 231 8.58 -19.37 10.02
N GLU A 232 8.16 -20.52 9.47
CA GLU A 232 7.35 -20.56 8.24
C GLU A 232 5.96 -19.95 8.48
N PHE A 233 5.35 -20.25 9.62
CA PHE A 233 4.08 -19.63 9.98
C PHE A 233 4.22 -18.11 10.12
N LYS A 234 5.23 -17.63 10.83
CA LYS A 234 5.49 -16.19 10.97
C LYS A 234 5.66 -15.52 9.61
N ARG A 235 6.39 -16.15 8.70
CA ARG A 235 6.58 -15.62 7.35
C ARG A 235 5.25 -15.51 6.60
N LEU A 236 4.46 -16.58 6.56
CA LEU A 236 3.16 -16.60 5.88
C LEU A 236 2.17 -15.60 6.49
N PHE A 237 2.15 -15.51 7.81
CA PHE A 237 1.30 -14.57 8.52
C PHE A 237 1.70 -13.12 8.26
N THR A 238 2.99 -12.80 8.27
CA THR A 238 3.50 -11.47 7.93
C THR A 238 3.14 -11.12 6.49
N GLU A 239 3.33 -12.05 5.55
CA GLU A 239 2.96 -11.91 4.15
C GLU A 239 1.45 -11.62 4.01
N TRP A 240 0.60 -12.47 4.61
CA TRP A 240 -0.84 -12.26 4.62
C TRP A 240 -1.23 -10.88 5.19
N GLY A 241 -0.68 -10.49 6.33
CA GLY A 241 -0.96 -9.21 6.97
C GLY A 241 -0.55 -8.03 6.09
N VAL A 242 0.65 -8.10 5.50
CA VAL A 242 1.17 -7.09 4.58
C VAL A 242 0.27 -6.94 3.35
N TYR A 243 -0.10 -8.05 2.71
CA TYR A 243 -0.95 -8.02 1.51
C TYR A 243 -2.37 -7.54 1.84
N THR A 244 -2.96 -8.01 2.94
CA THR A 244 -4.30 -7.59 3.38
C THR A 244 -4.37 -6.08 3.66
N HIS A 245 -3.39 -5.53 4.39
CA HIS A 245 -3.33 -4.09 4.65
C HIS A 245 -3.06 -3.28 3.38
N THR A 246 -2.19 -3.78 2.50
CA THR A 246 -1.87 -3.10 1.23
C THR A 246 -3.08 -3.08 0.31
N LYS A 247 -3.80 -4.21 0.20
CA LYS A 247 -5.03 -4.30 -0.56
C LYS A 247 -6.10 -3.35 -0.03
N LEU A 248 -6.29 -3.29 1.29
CA LEU A 248 -7.20 -2.34 1.91
C LEU A 248 -6.82 -0.89 1.58
N LEU A 249 -5.54 -0.53 1.68
CA LEU A 249 -5.08 0.81 1.31
C LEU A 249 -5.33 1.11 -0.16
N SER A 250 -5.05 0.16 -1.06
CA SER A 250 -5.33 0.29 -2.48
C SER A 250 -6.82 0.53 -2.74
N GLU A 251 -7.71 -0.30 -2.16
CA GLU A 251 -9.16 -0.15 -2.28
C GLU A 251 -9.64 1.22 -1.75
N GLN A 252 -9.12 1.69 -0.62
CA GLN A 252 -9.48 2.99 -0.06
C GLN A 252 -8.96 4.16 -0.90
N ILE A 253 -7.83 3.98 -1.57
CA ILE A 253 -7.33 4.93 -2.58
C ILE A 253 -8.33 5.04 -3.73
N PHE A 254 -8.94 3.93 -4.14
CA PHE A 254 -9.91 3.89 -5.23
C PHE A 254 -11.31 4.37 -4.85
N GLU A 255 -11.59 4.61 -3.58
CA GLU A 255 -12.90 5.13 -3.17
C GLU A 255 -13.15 6.49 -3.81
N PRO A 256 -14.20 6.62 -4.66
CA PRO A 256 -14.46 7.86 -5.38
C PRO A 256 -14.89 8.96 -4.41
N LEU A 257 -14.33 10.15 -4.57
CA LEU A 257 -14.76 11.32 -3.82
C LEU A 257 -15.84 12.08 -4.57
N SER A 258 -16.89 12.44 -3.86
CA SER A 258 -17.91 13.35 -4.39
C SER A 258 -17.41 14.81 -4.37
N ASP A 259 -18.04 15.69 -5.16
CA ASP A 259 -17.70 17.11 -5.17
C ASP A 259 -18.03 17.82 -3.84
N THR A 260 -18.88 17.20 -3.02
CA THR A 260 -19.30 17.71 -1.71
C THR A 260 -18.36 17.28 -0.58
N ASP A 261 -17.44 16.34 -0.82
CA ASP A 261 -16.52 15.83 0.19
C ASP A 261 -15.43 16.84 0.52
N ASN A 262 -15.11 16.93 1.79
CA ASN A 262 -13.93 17.68 2.23
C ASN A 262 -12.66 16.90 1.87
N LYS A 263 -12.08 17.23 0.71
CA LYS A 263 -10.90 16.53 0.16
C LYS A 263 -9.72 16.56 1.12
N ALA A 264 -9.52 17.64 1.87
CA ALA A 264 -8.43 17.70 2.86
C ALA A 264 -8.59 16.62 3.93
N LEU A 265 -9.81 16.42 4.47
CA LEU A 265 -10.07 15.37 5.45
C LEU A 265 -10.00 13.97 4.85
N MET A 266 -10.48 13.80 3.61
CA MET A 266 -10.46 12.50 2.94
C MET A 266 -9.05 12.06 2.53
N TYR A 267 -8.17 13.01 2.20
CA TYR A 267 -6.80 12.73 1.81
C TYR A 267 -5.82 12.66 2.99
N ALA A 268 -6.15 13.25 4.15
CA ALA A 268 -5.28 13.27 5.32
C ALA A 268 -4.73 11.88 5.73
N PRO A 269 -5.50 10.77 5.71
CA PRO A 269 -4.96 9.45 6.01
C PRO A 269 -3.86 9.01 5.04
N PHE A 270 -4.04 9.27 3.74
CA PHE A 270 -3.04 8.93 2.71
C PHE A 270 -1.82 9.85 2.78
N GLN A 271 -2.02 11.12 3.12
CA GLN A 271 -0.93 12.06 3.38
C GLN A 271 -0.12 11.62 4.61
N THR A 272 -0.77 11.09 5.66
CA THR A 272 -0.09 10.49 6.82
C THR A 272 0.70 9.25 6.42
N MET A 273 0.14 8.37 5.58
CA MET A 273 0.87 7.20 5.07
C MET A 273 2.09 7.61 4.25
N ALA A 274 1.99 8.67 3.44
CA ALA A 274 3.13 9.19 2.70
C ALA A 274 4.24 9.71 3.63
N GLN A 275 3.88 10.47 4.67
CA GLN A 275 4.84 10.92 5.69
C GLN A 275 5.46 9.75 6.45
N TYR A 276 4.68 8.72 6.75
CA TYR A 276 5.18 7.49 7.34
C TYR A 276 6.25 6.83 6.44
N TYR A 277 6.00 6.67 5.14
CA TYR A 277 6.98 6.09 4.22
C TYR A 277 8.24 6.96 4.08
N ILE A 278 8.09 8.29 4.07
CA ILE A 278 9.23 9.21 4.10
C ILE A 278 10.07 8.98 5.38
N SER A 279 9.43 8.81 6.53
CA SER A 279 10.12 8.56 7.81
C SER A 279 10.92 7.26 7.80
N LEU A 280 10.54 6.29 6.96
CA LEU A 280 11.25 5.03 6.73
C LEU A 280 12.32 5.11 5.61
N GLY A 281 12.51 6.28 5.00
CA GLY A 281 13.51 6.49 3.95
C GLY A 281 13.09 6.06 2.55
N TYR A 282 11.78 5.93 2.28
CA TYR A 282 11.26 5.73 0.93
C TYR A 282 11.18 7.05 0.16
N SER A 283 11.31 6.96 -1.15
CA SER A 283 11.36 8.13 -2.05
C SER A 283 10.12 8.30 -2.92
N GLY A 284 9.14 7.41 -2.78
CA GLY A 284 7.89 7.50 -3.52
C GLY A 284 6.97 6.30 -3.29
N ILE A 285 5.78 6.38 -3.90
CA ILE A 285 4.71 5.39 -3.82
C ILE A 285 4.21 5.09 -5.23
N ILE A 286 4.07 3.80 -5.56
CA ILE A 286 3.34 3.33 -6.73
C ILE A 286 1.93 2.94 -6.29
N TYR A 287 0.92 3.36 -7.04
CA TYR A 287 -0.49 3.09 -6.73
C TYR A 287 -1.32 3.04 -8.01
N GLY A 288 -2.47 2.38 -7.97
CA GLY A 288 -3.39 2.31 -9.10
C GLY A 288 -4.04 3.66 -9.41
N SER A 289 -4.49 3.86 -10.65
CA SER A 289 -5.32 5.00 -11.02
C SER A 289 -6.76 4.80 -10.52
N THR A 290 -7.38 5.88 -10.06
CA THR A 290 -8.80 5.87 -9.64
C THR A 290 -9.76 6.22 -10.77
N VAL A 291 -9.22 6.61 -11.91
CA VAL A 291 -9.97 7.16 -13.05
C VAL A 291 -9.62 6.46 -14.36
N SER A 292 -8.59 5.62 -14.38
CA SER A 292 -8.20 4.77 -15.51
C SER A 292 -8.14 3.31 -15.07
N THR A 293 -8.55 2.41 -15.95
CA THR A 293 -8.45 0.95 -15.73
C THR A 293 -7.11 0.39 -16.21
N VAL A 294 -6.29 1.22 -16.86
CA VAL A 294 -4.98 0.87 -17.38
C VAL A 294 -3.91 1.77 -16.77
N GLY A 295 -2.70 1.26 -16.68
CA GLY A 295 -1.58 1.97 -16.09
C GLY A 295 -1.68 2.11 -14.55
N ARG A 296 -0.64 2.63 -14.00
CA ARG A 296 -0.49 2.95 -12.58
C ARG A 296 0.00 4.38 -12.45
N ASN A 297 -0.03 4.89 -11.25
CA ASN A 297 0.57 6.18 -10.92
C ASN A 297 1.80 5.96 -10.04
N ILE A 298 2.78 6.83 -10.14
CA ILE A 298 3.89 6.97 -9.22
C ILE A 298 3.93 8.41 -8.69
N VAL A 299 4.03 8.57 -7.38
CA VAL A 299 4.38 9.84 -6.77
C VAL A 299 5.80 9.77 -6.22
N LEU A 300 6.65 10.66 -6.69
CA LEU A 300 8.02 10.84 -6.23
C LEU A 300 8.08 12.00 -5.24
N PHE A 301 8.65 11.78 -4.05
CA PHE A 301 8.71 12.78 -2.98
C PHE A 301 9.74 13.88 -3.23
N ASP A 302 10.61 13.69 -4.22
CA ASP A 302 11.50 14.71 -4.77
C ASP A 302 11.30 14.79 -6.29
N LYS A 303 10.95 15.98 -6.78
CA LYS A 303 10.74 16.22 -8.21
C LYS A 303 12.00 16.06 -9.07
N ASN A 304 13.18 16.07 -8.46
CA ASN A 304 14.47 15.92 -9.17
C ASN A 304 14.83 14.45 -9.45
N VAL A 305 14.06 13.48 -8.92
CA VAL A 305 14.28 12.05 -9.15
C VAL A 305 14.03 11.67 -10.61
N ALA A 306 13.15 12.40 -11.30
CA ALA A 306 12.91 12.22 -12.73
C ALA A 306 12.90 13.59 -13.43
N TYR A 307 13.21 13.59 -14.72
CA TYR A 307 13.27 14.78 -15.54
C TYR A 307 12.57 14.54 -16.90
N PRO A 308 11.99 15.60 -17.49
CA PRO A 308 11.31 15.49 -18.79
C PRO A 308 12.31 15.21 -19.91
N ILE A 309 11.90 14.38 -20.88
CA ILE A 309 12.67 13.99 -22.05
C ILE A 309 11.83 14.02 -23.32
N GLY A 310 12.50 14.00 -24.46
CA GLY A 310 11.86 13.86 -25.79
C GLY A 310 11.12 15.13 -26.23
N THR A 311 10.24 14.98 -27.18
CA THR A 311 9.38 16.06 -27.68
C THR A 311 8.09 16.10 -26.87
N ILE A 312 7.67 17.31 -26.48
CA ILE A 312 6.35 17.49 -25.88
C ILE A 312 5.30 17.23 -26.97
N GLU A 313 4.40 16.31 -26.70
CA GLU A 313 3.26 16.07 -27.57
C GLU A 313 2.15 17.07 -27.25
N ASP A 314 1.54 17.63 -28.27
CA ASP A 314 0.52 18.66 -28.20
C ASP A 314 -0.57 18.33 -29.23
N TYR A 315 -1.72 17.93 -28.76
CA TYR A 315 -2.83 17.50 -29.62
C TYR A 315 -4.19 17.80 -29.00
N THR A 316 -5.24 17.71 -29.80
CA THR A 316 -6.63 17.80 -29.31
C THR A 316 -7.21 16.42 -29.16
N ILE A 317 -7.86 16.16 -27.99
CA ILE A 317 -8.52 14.90 -27.65
C ILE A 317 -9.82 14.75 -28.43
#